data_a5a1e5ed8d744e2f58d17b1aeda67a96
#
_entry.id   a5a1e5ed8d744e2f58d17b1aeda67a96
#
_cell.length_a   1.000
_cell.length_b   1.000
_cell.length_c   1.000
_cell.angle_alpha   90.00
_cell.angle_beta   90.00
_cell.angle_gamma   90.00
#
_symmetry.space_group_name_H-M   'P 1'
#
loop_
_entity.id
_entity.type
_entity.pdbx_description
1 polymer ?
#
loop_
_entity_poly.entity_id
_entity_poly.type
_entity_poly.pdbx_seq_one_letter_code
_entity_poly.pdbx_strand_id
1 'polypeptide(L)'
;MGSLKNTWLRRIFRWHSWLGLLTGVPLLLLGLSGSVLVFKPELDHWLAPRVAPPPAGRAPVPLDSLYRMVGHRYPAIKKMAIVGFPQRPGECYEFRIYGNDGNPHTYDLAGVWVDPYAGRVVQEGANTGLAGGALNWLLQFHFCFQLGMGGVLLTALLGLALLASVATGAVVYRKQLGKVLLLRAPLRTHSWRLLASDLHRYVGTWALLLNALICFTGFWMNLFGFDPAAWRAQCQPAPPNQLMARPVDALLATARAAYPELVPTRIRLPTHPGTPFEIDGVVPGHALPWGPGAAVQVDPTTGRVLTVRRAWQAAWPAQWEALMAPLHFGTFGGWPVRVLYVVVGLTPGLLALTGFALWYRRRAGAARA
;
A
#
# COMPACT_ATOMS: atom_id res chain seq x y z
N MET A 1 4.86 -48.05 -8.77
CA MET A 1 4.22 -46.71 -8.72
C MET A 1 4.21 -46.04 -7.32
N GLY A 2 4.28 -46.75 -6.19
CA GLY A 2 4.28 -46.18 -4.83
C GLY A 2 5.56 -45.43 -4.45
N SER A 3 6.72 -45.85 -4.93
CA SER A 3 8.05 -45.25 -4.63
C SER A 3 8.24 -43.85 -5.24
N LEU A 4 7.76 -43.61 -6.46
CA LEU A 4 7.88 -42.31 -7.16
C LEU A 4 7.00 -41.22 -6.51
N LYS A 5 5.80 -41.57 -6.03
CA LYS A 5 4.91 -40.63 -5.32
C LYS A 5 5.51 -40.17 -3.99
N ASN A 6 6.30 -40.99 -3.33
CA ASN A 6 6.92 -40.67 -2.06
C ASN A 6 8.16 -39.75 -2.23
N THR A 7 8.93 -39.93 -3.31
CA THR A 7 10.10 -39.09 -3.63
C THR A 7 9.70 -37.67 -4.05
N TRP A 8 8.65 -37.51 -4.86
CA TRP A 8 8.12 -36.22 -5.27
C TRP A 8 7.62 -35.37 -4.07
N LEU A 9 6.82 -35.98 -3.18
CA LEU A 9 6.36 -35.31 -1.97
C LEU A 9 7.49 -34.92 -1.03
N ARG A 10 8.54 -35.73 -0.92
CA ARG A 10 9.74 -35.38 -0.12
C ARG A 10 10.46 -34.16 -0.73
N ARG A 11 10.53 -34.06 -2.06
CA ARG A 11 11.11 -32.88 -2.74
C ARG A 11 10.28 -31.64 -2.44
N ILE A 12 8.95 -31.66 -2.63
CA ILE A 12 8.09 -30.52 -2.33
C ILE A 12 8.20 -30.11 -0.86
N PHE A 13 8.17 -31.06 0.07
CA PHE A 13 8.37 -30.76 1.48
C PHE A 13 9.71 -30.10 1.77
N ARG A 14 10.78 -30.51 1.08
CA ARG A 14 12.09 -29.89 1.19
C ARG A 14 12.07 -28.44 0.67
N TRP A 15 11.46 -28.21 -0.49
CA TRP A 15 11.27 -26.86 -1.03
C TRP A 15 10.48 -25.98 -0.07
N HIS A 16 9.34 -26.45 0.41
CA HIS A 16 8.52 -25.73 1.38
C HIS A 16 9.33 -25.35 2.64
N SER A 17 10.11 -26.27 3.16
CA SER A 17 10.96 -26.02 4.34
C SER A 17 12.04 -24.98 4.08
N TRP A 18 12.73 -25.05 2.92
CA TRP A 18 13.76 -24.06 2.57
C TRP A 18 13.17 -22.69 2.27
N LEU A 19 12.06 -22.61 1.54
CA LEU A 19 11.35 -21.36 1.33
C LEU A 19 11.00 -20.69 2.66
N GLY A 20 10.39 -21.43 3.59
CA GLY A 20 10.01 -20.90 4.89
C GLY A 20 11.21 -20.46 5.74
N LEU A 21 12.34 -21.16 5.68
CA LEU A 21 13.56 -20.81 6.42
C LEU A 21 14.24 -19.56 5.86
N LEU A 22 14.38 -19.48 4.54
CA LEU A 22 15.07 -18.35 3.87
C LEU A 22 14.27 -17.07 3.94
N THR A 23 12.93 -17.16 3.81
CA THR A 23 12.05 -15.99 3.75
C THR A 23 11.38 -15.66 5.08
N GLY A 24 11.53 -16.50 6.10
CA GLY A 24 10.78 -16.41 7.35
C GLY A 24 10.94 -15.09 8.08
N VAL A 25 12.18 -14.61 8.26
CA VAL A 25 12.45 -13.33 8.94
C VAL A 25 11.95 -12.14 8.13
N PRO A 26 12.29 -11.99 6.84
CA PRO A 26 11.69 -10.93 6.02
C PRO A 26 10.16 -10.92 6.03
N LEU A 27 9.52 -12.08 5.90
CA LEU A 27 8.06 -12.20 5.90
C LEU A 27 7.43 -11.89 7.27
N LEU A 28 8.11 -12.20 8.37
CA LEU A 28 7.70 -11.75 9.71
C LEU A 28 7.67 -10.22 9.76
N LEU A 29 8.73 -9.56 9.29
CA LEU A 29 8.84 -8.11 9.29
C LEU A 29 7.78 -7.45 8.38
N LEU A 30 7.58 -8.01 7.18
CA LEU A 30 6.52 -7.55 6.27
C LEU A 30 5.13 -7.75 6.87
N GLY A 31 4.88 -8.89 7.52
CA GLY A 31 3.60 -9.16 8.17
C GLY A 31 3.30 -8.19 9.31
N LEU A 32 4.28 -7.91 10.17
CA LEU A 32 4.15 -6.95 11.28
C LEU A 32 3.91 -5.54 10.77
N SER A 33 4.74 -5.07 9.84
CA SER A 33 4.59 -3.72 9.25
C SER A 33 3.28 -3.56 8.49
N GLY A 34 2.91 -4.55 7.68
CA GLY A 34 1.64 -4.55 6.94
C GLY A 34 0.42 -4.53 7.86
N SER A 35 0.44 -5.28 8.96
CA SER A 35 -0.66 -5.28 9.95
C SER A 35 -0.90 -3.90 10.57
N VAL A 36 0.15 -3.14 10.84
CA VAL A 36 0.01 -1.75 11.30
C VAL A 36 -0.53 -0.86 10.18
N LEU A 37 -0.03 -1.02 8.96
CA LEU A 37 -0.37 -0.19 7.80
C LEU A 37 -1.81 -0.39 7.30
N VAL A 38 -2.49 -1.47 7.67
CA VAL A 38 -3.93 -1.65 7.39
C VAL A 38 -4.74 -0.45 7.89
N PHE A 39 -4.35 0.13 9.02
CA PHE A 39 -5.01 1.31 9.61
C PHE A 39 -4.27 2.62 9.37
N LYS A 40 -3.33 2.65 8.42
CA LYS A 40 -2.56 3.88 8.11
C LYS A 40 -3.45 5.09 7.83
N PRO A 41 -4.54 5.02 7.04
CA PRO A 41 -5.39 6.19 6.79
C PRO A 41 -6.00 6.79 8.06
N GLU A 42 -6.44 5.97 9.01
CA GLU A 42 -6.99 6.45 10.28
C GLU A 42 -5.91 7.00 11.20
N LEU A 43 -4.75 6.34 11.23
CA LEU A 43 -3.59 6.81 11.98
C LEU A 43 -3.05 8.12 11.43
N ASP A 44 -2.93 8.27 10.11
CA ASP A 44 -2.56 9.53 9.46
C ASP A 44 -3.57 10.63 9.80
N HIS A 45 -4.87 10.34 9.70
CA HIS A 45 -5.92 11.29 10.05
C HIS A 45 -5.91 11.70 11.53
N TRP A 46 -5.62 10.77 12.42
CA TRP A 46 -5.50 11.04 13.86
C TRP A 46 -4.25 11.87 14.20
N LEU A 47 -3.15 11.64 13.47
CA LEU A 47 -1.88 12.35 13.63
C LEU A 47 -1.83 13.67 12.87
N ALA A 48 -2.72 13.90 11.89
CA ALA A 48 -2.75 15.11 11.10
C ALA A 48 -3.04 16.35 11.96
N PRO A 49 -2.38 17.48 11.70
CA PRO A 49 -2.63 18.70 12.42
C PRO A 49 -4.05 19.21 12.15
N ARG A 50 -4.62 19.85 13.16
CA ARG A 50 -5.93 20.49 13.05
C ARG A 50 -5.82 21.97 13.38
N VAL A 51 -6.67 22.76 12.74
CA VAL A 51 -6.78 24.19 12.97
C VAL A 51 -8.15 24.52 13.56
N ALA A 52 -8.25 25.64 14.26
CA ALA A 52 -9.54 26.10 14.74
C ALA A 52 -10.48 26.37 13.55
N PRO A 53 -11.76 26.01 13.66
CA PRO A 53 -12.75 26.37 12.65
C PRO A 53 -12.74 27.87 12.40
N PRO A 54 -12.87 28.31 11.13
CA PRO A 54 -12.86 29.75 10.83
C PRO A 54 -14.11 30.41 11.41
N PRO A 55 -14.06 31.73 11.66
CA PRO A 55 -15.25 32.53 11.92
C PRO A 55 -16.29 32.36 10.79
N ALA A 56 -17.56 32.45 11.15
CA ALA A 56 -18.63 32.35 10.20
C ALA A 56 -18.47 33.34 9.02
N GLY A 57 -18.64 32.87 7.79
CA GLY A 57 -18.53 33.68 6.59
C GLY A 57 -17.11 33.88 6.04
N ARG A 58 -16.07 33.38 6.71
CA ARG A 58 -14.70 33.48 6.18
C ARG A 58 -14.49 32.47 5.04
N ALA A 59 -14.23 32.97 3.84
CA ALA A 59 -13.87 32.14 2.71
C ALA A 59 -12.44 31.57 2.85
N PRO A 60 -12.18 30.34 2.35
CA PRO A 60 -10.84 29.82 2.30
C PRO A 60 -9.95 30.62 1.34
N VAL A 61 -8.65 30.61 1.62
CA VAL A 61 -7.64 31.21 0.73
C VAL A 61 -7.65 30.42 -0.59
N PRO A 62 -7.55 31.11 -1.76
CA PRO A 62 -7.48 30.44 -3.05
C PRO A 62 -6.38 29.36 -3.08
N LEU A 63 -6.69 28.20 -3.62
CA LEU A 63 -5.78 27.05 -3.61
C LEU A 63 -4.52 27.33 -4.43
N ASP A 64 -4.62 28.13 -5.48
CA ASP A 64 -3.47 28.59 -6.28
C ASP A 64 -2.46 29.40 -5.43
N SER A 65 -2.96 30.24 -4.53
CA SER A 65 -2.13 31.00 -3.61
C SER A 65 -1.38 30.08 -2.63
N LEU A 66 -2.06 29.07 -2.10
CA LEU A 66 -1.46 28.06 -1.22
C LEU A 66 -0.43 27.21 -1.98
N TYR A 67 -0.74 26.81 -3.20
CA TYR A 67 0.16 26.07 -4.08
C TYR A 67 1.46 26.85 -4.34
N ARG A 68 1.33 28.13 -4.70
CA ARG A 68 2.49 29.01 -4.93
C ARG A 68 3.30 29.23 -3.66
N MET A 69 2.65 29.46 -2.54
CA MET A 69 3.31 29.62 -1.24
C MET A 69 4.15 28.41 -0.88
N VAL A 70 3.60 27.19 -1.03
CA VAL A 70 4.35 25.95 -0.80
C VAL A 70 5.51 25.83 -1.79
N GLY A 71 5.30 26.13 -3.09
CA GLY A 71 6.36 26.12 -4.09
C GLY A 71 7.50 27.10 -3.81
N HIS A 72 7.19 28.30 -3.29
CA HIS A 72 8.20 29.28 -2.90
C HIS A 72 8.95 28.91 -1.62
N ARG A 73 8.25 28.29 -0.66
CA ARG A 73 8.86 27.85 0.60
C ARG A 73 9.87 26.72 0.39
N TYR A 74 9.65 25.86 -0.61
CA TYR A 74 10.48 24.69 -0.90
C TYR A 74 11.03 24.75 -2.33
N PRO A 75 11.92 25.68 -2.66
CA PRO A 75 12.42 25.85 -4.04
C PRO A 75 13.25 24.67 -4.53
N ALA A 76 13.81 23.88 -3.60
CA ALA A 76 14.61 22.70 -3.91
C ALA A 76 13.79 21.41 -4.04
N ILE A 77 12.46 21.46 -3.96
CA ILE A 77 11.65 20.28 -4.21
C ILE A 77 11.76 19.82 -5.66
N LYS A 78 11.77 18.53 -5.85
CA LYS A 78 11.79 17.93 -7.17
C LYS A 78 10.44 18.10 -7.87
N LYS A 79 9.36 17.87 -7.15
CA LYS A 79 7.99 18.06 -7.63
C LYS A 79 6.97 18.08 -6.47
N MET A 80 5.85 18.70 -6.74
CA MET A 80 4.65 18.61 -5.92
C MET A 80 3.69 17.65 -6.63
N ALA A 81 3.22 16.61 -5.93
CA ALA A 81 2.51 15.51 -6.59
C ALA A 81 1.02 15.49 -6.27
N ILE A 82 0.66 15.71 -5.02
CA ILE A 82 -0.71 15.50 -4.53
C ILE A 82 -1.10 16.66 -3.61
N VAL A 83 -2.36 17.12 -3.76
CA VAL A 83 -3.03 17.99 -2.79
C VAL A 83 -4.26 17.27 -2.27
N GLY A 84 -4.25 16.91 -1.00
CA GLY A 84 -5.39 16.37 -0.28
C GLY A 84 -6.31 17.48 0.20
N PHE A 85 -7.62 17.33 -0.03
CA PHE A 85 -8.62 18.28 0.42
C PHE A 85 -9.05 18.01 1.86
N PRO A 86 -9.28 19.06 2.66
CA PRO A 86 -9.96 18.92 3.94
C PRO A 86 -11.37 18.35 3.70
N GLN A 87 -11.70 17.27 4.41
CA GLN A 87 -13.01 16.60 4.32
C GLN A 87 -13.92 16.98 5.48
N ARG A 88 -13.37 17.57 6.54
CA ARG A 88 -14.10 17.97 7.75
C ARG A 88 -13.63 19.34 8.24
N PRO A 89 -14.48 20.06 8.97
CA PRO A 89 -14.06 21.32 9.60
C PRO A 89 -12.82 21.14 10.46
N GLY A 90 -11.88 22.07 10.36
CA GLY A 90 -10.62 22.05 11.10
C GLY A 90 -9.52 21.19 10.51
N GLU A 91 -9.74 20.54 9.36
CA GLU A 91 -8.67 19.86 8.62
C GLU A 91 -7.91 20.83 7.73
N CYS A 92 -6.65 20.49 7.45
CA CYS A 92 -5.75 21.25 6.59
C CYS A 92 -5.73 20.70 5.16
N TYR A 93 -5.31 21.51 4.19
CA TYR A 93 -4.82 20.95 2.93
C TYR A 93 -3.51 20.20 3.18
N GLU A 94 -3.37 19.01 2.60
CA GLU A 94 -2.13 18.24 2.65
C GLU A 94 -1.43 18.32 1.28
N PHE A 95 -0.31 19.06 1.21
CA PHE A 95 0.54 19.05 0.03
C PHE A 95 1.60 17.99 0.16
N ARG A 96 1.66 17.06 -0.79
CA ARG A 96 2.69 16.02 -0.84
C ARG A 96 3.74 16.39 -1.87
N ILE A 97 4.97 16.54 -1.39
CA ILE A 97 6.11 17.00 -2.18
C ILE A 97 7.21 15.94 -2.20
N TYR A 98 7.95 15.86 -3.30
CA TYR A 98 9.14 15.03 -3.42
C TYR A 98 10.40 15.88 -3.23
N GLY A 99 11.32 15.43 -2.39
CA GLY A 99 12.65 16.00 -2.26
C GLY A 99 13.49 15.75 -3.52
N ASN A 100 14.43 16.65 -3.78
CA ASN A 100 15.41 16.49 -4.86
C ASN A 100 16.67 15.79 -4.33
N ASP A 101 16.52 14.53 -3.93
CA ASP A 101 17.53 13.69 -3.31
C ASP A 101 18.18 12.69 -4.27
N GLY A 102 17.80 12.72 -5.57
CA GLY A 102 18.27 11.79 -6.59
C GLY A 102 17.64 10.41 -6.54
N ASN A 103 16.78 10.15 -5.54
CA ASN A 103 16.08 8.88 -5.42
C ASN A 103 14.84 8.82 -6.33
N PRO A 104 14.47 7.63 -6.81
CA PRO A 104 13.21 7.44 -7.53
C PRO A 104 12.02 7.66 -6.59
N HIS A 105 10.92 8.17 -7.17
CA HIS A 105 9.73 8.48 -6.40
C HIS A 105 8.86 7.27 -6.19
N THR A 106 9.00 6.66 -5.05
CA THR A 106 8.08 5.68 -4.56
C THR A 106 7.70 6.07 -3.14
N TYR A 107 6.56 6.68 -2.95
CA TYR A 107 6.00 7.04 -1.64
C TYR A 107 6.91 7.90 -0.72
N ASP A 108 8.00 8.43 -1.26
CA ASP A 108 8.97 9.27 -0.56
C ASP A 108 8.47 10.73 -0.55
N LEU A 109 7.23 10.90 -0.07
CA LEU A 109 6.51 12.14 -0.09
C LEU A 109 6.63 12.83 1.27
N ALA A 110 7.22 14.03 1.30
CA ALA A 110 7.09 14.90 2.45
C ALA A 110 5.69 15.51 2.48
N GLY A 111 5.05 15.54 3.65
CA GLY A 111 3.77 16.20 3.86
C GLY A 111 3.97 17.63 4.33
N VAL A 112 3.21 18.57 3.75
CA VAL A 112 3.10 19.95 4.21
C VAL A 112 1.62 20.25 4.44
N TRP A 113 1.25 20.50 5.67
CA TRP A 113 -0.13 20.80 6.04
C TRP A 113 -0.33 22.31 6.13
N VAL A 114 -1.32 22.80 5.39
CA VAL A 114 -1.59 24.24 5.25
C VAL A 114 -3.00 24.55 5.73
N ASP A 115 -3.11 25.55 6.59
CA ASP A 115 -4.40 26.08 7.06
C ASP A 115 -5.17 26.70 5.89
N PRO A 116 -6.38 26.18 5.57
CA PRO A 116 -7.17 26.66 4.45
C PRO A 116 -7.58 28.14 4.54
N TYR A 117 -7.65 28.66 5.76
CA TYR A 117 -8.20 30.00 6.02
C TYR A 117 -7.14 31.03 6.40
N ALA A 118 -6.11 30.62 7.13
CA ALA A 118 -4.99 31.51 7.46
C ALA A 118 -3.92 31.55 6.36
N GLY A 119 -3.88 30.58 5.45
CA GLY A 119 -2.90 30.52 4.38
C GLY A 119 -1.47 30.30 4.90
N ARG A 120 -1.30 29.59 6.00
CA ARG A 120 0.02 29.35 6.62
C ARG A 120 0.29 27.87 6.77
N VAL A 121 1.56 27.50 6.72
CA VAL A 121 1.99 26.13 7.05
C VAL A 121 1.80 25.90 8.54
N VAL A 122 1.07 24.84 8.89
CA VAL A 122 0.79 24.42 10.26
C VAL A 122 1.81 23.38 10.71
N GLN A 123 2.11 22.46 9.81
CA GLN A 123 3.05 21.37 10.07
C GLN A 123 3.75 20.98 8.77
N GLU A 124 5.00 20.63 8.89
CA GLU A 124 5.79 20.02 7.82
C GLU A 124 6.48 18.76 8.37
N GLY A 125 6.48 17.70 7.58
CA GLY A 125 7.12 16.44 7.93
C GLY A 125 7.99 15.96 6.78
N ALA A 126 9.26 15.68 7.06
CA ALA A 126 10.10 14.97 6.13
C ALA A 126 9.77 13.46 6.19
N ASN A 127 9.68 12.80 5.04
CA ASN A 127 9.45 11.36 4.98
C ASN A 127 10.71 10.53 5.30
N THR A 128 11.84 11.18 5.46
CA THR A 128 13.13 10.56 5.73
C THR A 128 13.39 10.50 7.24
N GLY A 129 12.99 9.40 7.85
CA GLY A 129 13.29 9.11 9.24
C GLY A 129 12.07 9.01 10.16
N LEU A 130 12.25 8.33 11.30
CA LEU A 130 11.20 8.07 12.29
C LEU A 130 10.60 9.36 12.88
N ALA A 131 11.38 10.43 13.00
CA ALA A 131 10.93 11.70 13.59
C ALA A 131 10.01 12.52 12.67
N GLY A 132 10.06 12.31 11.35
CA GLY A 132 9.29 13.11 10.38
C GLY A 132 8.04 12.44 9.85
N GLY A 133 7.82 11.14 10.16
CA GLY A 133 6.68 10.41 9.61
C GLY A 133 6.80 8.90 9.79
N ALA A 134 6.65 8.42 11.04
CA ALA A 134 6.80 7.00 11.38
C ALA A 134 5.98 6.07 10.48
N LEU A 135 4.75 6.48 10.10
CA LEU A 135 3.89 5.66 9.23
C LEU A 135 4.38 5.64 7.78
N ASN A 136 4.93 6.74 7.27
CA ASN A 136 5.50 6.78 5.93
C ASN A 136 6.83 6.01 5.89
N TRP A 137 7.66 6.15 6.93
CA TRP A 137 8.85 5.32 7.08
C TRP A 137 8.50 3.82 7.13
N LEU A 138 7.45 3.45 7.90
CA LEU A 138 6.99 2.07 7.99
C LEU A 138 6.43 1.56 6.66
N LEU A 139 5.75 2.43 5.90
CA LEU A 139 5.27 2.10 4.56
C LEU A 139 6.43 1.79 3.60
N GLN A 140 7.46 2.65 3.57
CA GLN A 140 8.67 2.40 2.77
C GLN A 140 9.38 1.11 3.22
N PHE A 141 9.52 0.91 4.54
CA PHE A 141 10.06 -0.32 5.06
C PHE A 141 9.27 -1.54 4.57
N HIS A 142 7.94 -1.47 4.58
CA HIS A 142 7.07 -2.57 4.16
C HIS A 142 7.24 -2.90 2.68
N PHE A 143 7.24 -1.93 1.78
CA PHE A 143 7.27 -2.25 0.34
C PHE A 143 8.68 -2.33 -0.25
N CYS A 144 9.71 -1.76 0.39
CA CYS A 144 11.09 -1.79 -0.12
C CYS A 144 12.20 -1.93 0.93
N PHE A 145 11.92 -2.21 2.20
CA PHE A 145 12.91 -2.32 3.29
C PHE A 145 13.87 -1.12 3.38
N GLN A 146 13.47 0.07 2.97
CA GLN A 146 14.34 1.25 2.86
C GLN A 146 15.53 1.09 1.89
N LEU A 147 15.46 0.12 0.97
CA LEU A 147 16.54 -0.23 0.03
C LEU A 147 16.26 0.27 -1.40
N GLY A 148 15.32 1.22 -1.57
CA GLY A 148 14.94 1.75 -2.88
C GLY A 148 14.51 0.66 -3.86
N MET A 149 14.99 0.74 -5.11
CA MET A 149 14.65 -0.21 -6.18
C MET A 149 14.99 -1.66 -5.83
N GLY A 150 16.19 -1.89 -5.29
CA GLY A 150 16.61 -3.23 -4.87
C GLY A 150 15.64 -3.84 -3.85
N GLY A 151 15.12 -3.00 -2.95
CA GLY A 151 14.13 -3.39 -1.97
C GLY A 151 12.76 -3.71 -2.58
N VAL A 152 12.31 -2.96 -3.58
CA VAL A 152 11.06 -3.25 -4.32
C VAL A 152 11.16 -4.62 -5.02
N LEU A 153 12.26 -4.89 -5.69
CA LEU A 153 12.51 -6.20 -6.29
C LEU A 153 12.57 -7.31 -5.25
N LEU A 154 13.24 -7.07 -4.12
CA LEU A 154 13.32 -8.03 -3.03
C LEU A 154 11.94 -8.37 -2.47
N THR A 155 11.11 -7.38 -2.18
CA THR A 155 9.75 -7.61 -1.63
C THR A 155 8.84 -8.28 -2.65
N ALA A 156 8.96 -7.97 -3.95
CA ALA A 156 8.26 -8.69 -5.02
C ALA A 156 8.66 -10.17 -5.05
N LEU A 157 9.96 -10.48 -4.99
CA LEU A 157 10.48 -11.85 -4.94
C LEU A 157 10.04 -12.60 -3.66
N LEU A 158 9.99 -11.91 -2.52
CA LEU A 158 9.45 -12.48 -1.27
C LEU A 158 7.95 -12.80 -1.40
N GLY A 159 7.18 -11.96 -2.08
CA GLY A 159 5.78 -12.23 -2.40
C GLY A 159 5.62 -13.52 -3.23
N LEU A 160 6.43 -13.68 -4.29
CA LEU A 160 6.45 -14.91 -5.09
C LEU A 160 6.90 -16.14 -4.28
N ALA A 161 7.91 -15.98 -3.42
CA ALA A 161 8.40 -17.06 -2.57
C ALA A 161 7.33 -17.52 -1.57
N LEU A 162 6.54 -16.58 -1.00
CA LEU A 162 5.43 -16.94 -0.12
C LEU A 162 4.28 -17.60 -0.91
N LEU A 163 3.96 -17.14 -2.13
CA LEU A 163 3.00 -17.83 -3.00
C LEU A 163 3.44 -19.28 -3.27
N ALA A 164 4.71 -19.49 -3.59
CA ALA A 164 5.27 -20.83 -3.77
C ALA A 164 5.22 -21.63 -2.47
N SER A 165 5.45 -21.00 -1.32
CA SER A 165 5.33 -21.64 0.00
C SER A 165 3.89 -22.04 0.30
N VAL A 166 2.91 -21.19 0.00
CA VAL A 166 1.46 -21.49 0.12
C VAL A 166 1.10 -22.69 -0.76
N ALA A 167 1.49 -22.67 -2.02
CA ALA A 167 1.19 -23.75 -2.96
C ALA A 167 1.83 -25.08 -2.52
N THR A 168 3.10 -25.08 -2.16
CA THR A 168 3.80 -26.27 -1.67
C THR A 168 3.24 -26.77 -0.35
N GLY A 169 2.87 -25.87 0.57
CA GLY A 169 2.19 -26.19 1.82
C GLY A 169 0.85 -26.87 1.60
N ALA A 170 0.02 -26.32 0.69
CA ALA A 170 -1.26 -26.94 0.31
C ALA A 170 -1.08 -28.36 -0.24
N VAL A 171 -0.08 -28.58 -1.08
CA VAL A 171 0.24 -29.91 -1.62
C VAL A 171 0.70 -30.88 -0.52
N VAL A 172 1.57 -30.42 0.38
CA VAL A 172 2.08 -31.24 1.50
C VAL A 172 0.95 -31.65 2.42
N TYR A 173 0.06 -30.71 2.76
CA TYR A 173 -1.04 -30.94 3.72
C TYR A 173 -2.38 -31.32 3.08
N ARG A 174 -2.46 -31.54 1.75
CA ARG A 174 -3.71 -31.78 1.00
C ARG A 174 -4.66 -32.80 1.61
N LYS A 175 -4.14 -33.87 2.23
CA LYS A 175 -4.95 -34.91 2.90
C LYS A 175 -5.53 -34.46 4.24
N GLN A 176 -5.00 -33.39 4.82
CA GLN A 176 -5.40 -32.85 6.12
C GLN A 176 -6.24 -31.58 6.01
N LEU A 177 -6.22 -30.88 4.85
CA LEU A 177 -6.90 -29.59 4.66
C LEU A 177 -8.36 -29.66 5.07
N GLY A 178 -9.13 -30.64 4.55
CA GLY A 178 -10.55 -30.80 4.89
C GLY A 178 -10.79 -31.08 6.39
N LYS A 179 -9.92 -31.85 7.05
CA LYS A 179 -10.04 -32.10 8.49
C LYS A 179 -9.78 -30.86 9.32
N VAL A 180 -8.82 -30.03 8.90
CA VAL A 180 -8.46 -28.77 9.58
C VAL A 180 -9.55 -27.73 9.37
N LEU A 181 -10.03 -27.54 8.13
CA LEU A 181 -11.12 -26.61 7.81
C LEU A 181 -12.41 -26.95 8.57
N LEU A 182 -12.70 -28.24 8.75
CA LEU A 182 -13.86 -28.70 9.51
C LEU A 182 -13.61 -28.83 11.03
N LEU A 183 -12.46 -28.33 11.53
CA LEU A 183 -12.03 -28.42 12.93
C LEU A 183 -12.00 -29.85 13.51
N ARG A 184 -11.87 -30.87 12.65
CA ARG A 184 -11.82 -32.30 13.03
C ARG A 184 -10.42 -32.81 13.28
N ALA A 185 -9.38 -32.00 13.03
CA ALA A 185 -8.01 -32.39 13.32
C ALA A 185 -7.69 -32.11 14.81
N PRO A 186 -6.98 -33.01 15.52
CA PRO A 186 -6.66 -32.79 16.93
C PRO A 186 -5.67 -31.63 17.11
N LEU A 187 -5.84 -30.82 18.16
CA LEU A 187 -4.87 -29.85 18.65
C LEU A 187 -4.22 -30.44 19.91
N ARG A 188 -2.97 -30.88 19.78
CA ARG A 188 -2.25 -31.59 20.84
C ARG A 188 -1.39 -30.62 21.64
N THR A 189 -1.76 -30.37 22.89
CA THR A 189 -1.14 -29.38 23.78
C THR A 189 -0.08 -29.96 24.73
N HIS A 190 -0.02 -31.29 24.88
CA HIS A 190 0.85 -31.97 25.83
C HIS A 190 2.35 -31.91 25.50
N SER A 191 2.70 -31.47 24.30
CA SER A 191 4.09 -31.29 23.87
C SER A 191 4.21 -30.06 22.98
N TRP A 192 5.15 -29.18 23.30
CA TRP A 192 5.44 -28.00 22.47
C TRP A 192 5.69 -28.33 20.99
N ARG A 193 6.36 -29.45 20.71
CA ARG A 193 6.58 -29.90 19.32
C ARG A 193 5.29 -30.23 18.61
N LEU A 194 4.38 -30.91 19.26
CA LEU A 194 3.09 -31.28 18.68
C LEU A 194 2.23 -30.05 18.51
N LEU A 195 2.22 -29.17 19.51
CA LEU A 195 1.50 -27.89 19.44
C LEU A 195 2.02 -27.02 18.28
N ALA A 196 3.34 -26.85 18.15
CA ALA A 196 3.93 -26.08 17.04
C ALA A 196 3.57 -26.67 15.66
N SER A 197 3.56 -28.02 15.55
CA SER A 197 3.14 -28.68 14.30
C SER A 197 1.66 -28.50 14.01
N ASP A 198 0.82 -28.59 15.03
CA ASP A 198 -0.61 -28.43 14.87
C ASP A 198 -0.98 -26.96 14.58
N LEU A 199 -0.36 -25.99 15.28
CA LEU A 199 -0.54 -24.56 15.00
C LEU A 199 -0.08 -24.21 13.57
N HIS A 200 1.10 -24.68 13.15
CA HIS A 200 1.59 -24.47 11.79
C HIS A 200 0.56 -24.96 10.74
N ARG A 201 0.00 -26.13 10.97
CA ARG A 201 -1.01 -26.74 10.10
C ARG A 201 -2.33 -25.96 10.12
N TYR A 202 -2.84 -25.60 11.31
CA TYR A 202 -4.11 -24.89 11.45
C TYR A 202 -4.01 -23.49 10.86
N VAL A 203 -3.03 -22.70 11.29
CA VAL A 203 -2.84 -21.33 10.81
C VAL A 203 -2.55 -21.31 9.31
N GLY A 204 -1.66 -22.20 8.84
CA GLY A 204 -1.33 -22.29 7.41
C GLY A 204 -2.53 -22.69 6.55
N THR A 205 -3.45 -23.49 7.04
CA THR A 205 -4.65 -23.89 6.30
C THR A 205 -5.70 -22.78 6.27
N TRP A 206 -6.01 -22.16 7.41
CA TRP A 206 -7.03 -21.11 7.49
C TRP A 206 -6.59 -19.80 6.82
N ALA A 207 -5.32 -19.45 6.92
CA ALA A 207 -4.78 -18.25 6.30
C ALA A 207 -4.37 -18.45 4.82
N LEU A 208 -4.48 -19.67 4.26
CA LEU A 208 -3.94 -20.04 2.95
C LEU A 208 -4.42 -19.12 1.83
N LEU A 209 -5.72 -18.95 1.69
CA LEU A 209 -6.32 -18.16 0.60
C LEU A 209 -6.01 -16.67 0.76
N LEU A 210 -6.11 -16.15 1.98
CA LEU A 210 -5.83 -14.72 2.23
C LEU A 210 -4.35 -14.39 2.10
N ASN A 211 -3.45 -15.26 2.57
CA ASN A 211 -2.02 -15.11 2.32
C ASN A 211 -1.70 -15.15 0.82
N ALA A 212 -2.31 -16.06 0.06
CA ALA A 212 -2.15 -16.11 -1.38
C ALA A 212 -2.62 -14.81 -2.04
N LEU A 213 -3.78 -14.29 -1.64
CA LEU A 213 -4.33 -13.04 -2.16
C LEU A 213 -3.42 -11.84 -1.84
N ILE A 214 -3.02 -11.68 -0.58
CA ILE A 214 -2.18 -10.56 -0.14
C ILE A 214 -0.81 -10.61 -0.84
N CYS A 215 -0.20 -11.79 -0.97
CA CYS A 215 1.09 -11.91 -1.63
C CYS A 215 1.01 -11.69 -3.14
N PHE A 216 -0.04 -12.18 -3.78
CA PHE A 216 -0.28 -11.93 -5.20
C PHE A 216 -0.46 -10.44 -5.48
N THR A 217 -1.32 -9.78 -4.71
CA THR A 217 -1.59 -8.35 -4.88
C THR A 217 -0.39 -7.49 -4.53
N GLY A 218 0.38 -7.84 -3.50
CA GLY A 218 1.63 -7.17 -3.16
C GLY A 218 2.71 -7.34 -4.23
N PHE A 219 2.84 -8.54 -4.79
CA PHE A 219 3.71 -8.77 -5.96
C PHE A 219 3.26 -7.93 -7.16
N TRP A 220 1.97 -7.93 -7.48
CA TRP A 220 1.39 -7.14 -8.57
C TRP A 220 1.69 -5.65 -8.43
N MET A 221 1.48 -5.11 -7.23
CA MET A 221 1.74 -3.69 -6.95
C MET A 221 3.22 -3.32 -7.08
N ASN A 222 4.14 -4.27 -6.95
CA ASN A 222 5.58 -4.07 -7.10
C ASN A 222 6.13 -4.43 -8.48
N LEU A 223 5.27 -4.76 -9.47
CA LEU A 223 5.70 -5.08 -10.84
C LEU A 223 6.46 -3.95 -11.53
N PHE A 224 6.16 -2.68 -11.19
CA PHE A 224 6.90 -1.53 -11.70
C PHE A 224 8.40 -1.59 -11.36
N GLY A 225 8.77 -2.32 -10.32
CA GLY A 225 10.16 -2.57 -9.93
C GLY A 225 10.97 -3.31 -10.99
N PHE A 226 10.30 -3.98 -11.94
CA PHE A 226 10.95 -4.67 -13.06
C PHE A 226 11.10 -3.81 -14.32
N ASP A 227 10.71 -2.51 -14.26
CA ASP A 227 10.90 -1.55 -15.35
C ASP A 227 11.95 -0.48 -15.00
N PRO A 228 13.23 -0.70 -15.32
CA PRO A 228 14.29 0.26 -15.04
C PRO A 228 14.17 1.58 -15.82
N ALA A 229 13.45 1.59 -16.95
CA ALA A 229 13.26 2.80 -17.75
C ALA A 229 12.26 3.73 -17.11
N ALA A 230 11.12 3.20 -16.64
CA ALA A 230 10.13 3.94 -15.86
C ALA A 230 10.75 4.53 -14.58
N TRP A 231 11.63 3.78 -13.92
CA TRP A 231 12.37 4.25 -12.77
C TRP A 231 13.26 5.46 -13.07
N ARG A 232 14.09 5.38 -14.11
CA ARG A 232 14.99 6.49 -14.50
C ARG A 232 14.20 7.74 -14.86
N ALA A 233 13.08 7.60 -15.54
CA ALA A 233 12.20 8.71 -15.86
C ALA A 233 11.67 9.42 -14.58
N GLN A 234 11.37 8.65 -13.55
CA GLN A 234 10.92 9.21 -12.28
C GLN A 234 12.01 9.97 -11.51
N CYS A 235 13.29 9.70 -11.76
CA CYS A 235 14.41 10.40 -11.13
C CYS A 235 14.66 11.80 -11.69
N GLN A 236 14.07 12.16 -12.82
CA GLN A 236 14.29 13.47 -13.42
C GLN A 236 13.54 14.58 -12.69
N PRO A 237 14.19 15.71 -12.37
CA PRO A 237 13.51 16.85 -11.79
C PRO A 237 12.46 17.41 -12.75
N ALA A 238 11.30 17.76 -12.20
CA ALA A 238 10.25 18.45 -12.92
C ALA A 238 9.80 19.67 -12.09
N PRO A 239 10.35 20.84 -12.34
CA PRO A 239 10.01 22.03 -11.57
C PRO A 239 8.51 22.28 -11.60
N PRO A 240 7.82 22.37 -10.44
CA PRO A 240 6.36 22.45 -10.37
C PRO A 240 5.78 23.60 -11.18
N ASN A 241 6.44 24.75 -11.18
CA ASN A 241 5.95 25.97 -11.82
C ASN A 241 6.03 25.97 -13.35
N GLN A 242 6.66 24.97 -13.96
CA GLN A 242 6.80 24.87 -15.43
C GLN A 242 5.78 23.90 -16.06
N LEU A 243 5.06 23.14 -15.25
CA LEU A 243 4.16 22.11 -15.72
C LEU A 243 2.69 22.56 -15.82
N MET A 244 2.36 23.72 -15.25
CA MET A 244 1.02 24.28 -15.28
C MET A 244 1.07 25.74 -15.74
N ALA A 245 0.38 26.04 -16.86
CA ALA A 245 0.19 27.41 -17.34
C ALA A 245 -1.09 28.06 -16.80
N ARG A 246 -1.99 27.25 -16.24
CA ARG A 246 -3.26 27.72 -15.68
C ARG A 246 -3.24 27.65 -14.15
N PRO A 247 -3.89 28.60 -13.45
CA PRO A 247 -4.05 28.55 -12.01
C PRO A 247 -4.77 27.27 -11.55
N VAL A 248 -4.39 26.75 -10.39
CA VAL A 248 -5.01 25.53 -9.80
C VAL A 248 -6.50 25.69 -9.62
N ASP A 249 -6.95 26.86 -9.15
CA ASP A 249 -8.38 27.12 -8.95
C ASP A 249 -9.16 27.15 -10.27
N ALA A 250 -8.57 27.63 -11.36
CA ALA A 250 -9.21 27.61 -12.69
C ALA A 250 -9.35 26.17 -13.22
N LEU A 251 -8.32 25.35 -13.06
CA LEU A 251 -8.37 23.93 -13.45
C LEU A 251 -9.41 23.17 -12.62
N LEU A 252 -9.45 23.45 -11.31
CA LEU A 252 -10.44 22.87 -10.40
C LEU A 252 -11.86 23.28 -10.77
N ALA A 253 -12.09 24.55 -11.12
CA ALA A 253 -13.38 25.05 -11.58
C ALA A 253 -13.82 24.36 -12.89
N THR A 254 -12.89 24.22 -13.85
CA THR A 254 -13.16 23.49 -15.10
C THR A 254 -13.58 22.04 -14.82
N ALA A 255 -12.87 21.35 -13.93
CA ALA A 255 -13.21 19.97 -13.62
C ALA A 255 -14.56 19.83 -12.89
N ARG A 256 -14.88 20.75 -11.98
CA ARG A 256 -16.20 20.81 -11.32
C ARG A 256 -17.33 21.09 -12.30
N ALA A 257 -17.10 21.96 -13.27
CA ALA A 257 -18.08 22.23 -14.32
C ALA A 257 -18.31 21.01 -15.22
N ALA A 258 -17.26 20.26 -15.53
CA ALA A 258 -17.34 19.04 -16.33
C ALA A 258 -18.03 17.88 -15.60
N TYR A 259 -17.92 17.84 -14.26
CA TYR A 259 -18.55 16.81 -13.45
C TYR A 259 -19.02 17.37 -12.09
N PRO A 260 -20.20 18.03 -12.05
CA PRO A 260 -20.68 18.71 -10.85
C PRO A 260 -20.95 17.80 -9.63
N GLU A 261 -21.27 16.54 -9.87
CA GLU A 261 -21.55 15.56 -8.81
C GLU A 261 -20.29 15.07 -8.10
N LEU A 262 -19.10 15.34 -8.65
CA LEU A 262 -17.84 14.93 -8.08
C LEU A 262 -17.51 15.75 -6.84
N VAL A 263 -17.43 15.11 -5.69
CA VAL A 263 -16.90 15.69 -4.45
C VAL A 263 -15.38 15.44 -4.40
N PRO A 264 -14.54 16.46 -4.61
CA PRO A 264 -13.11 16.29 -4.68
C PRO A 264 -12.54 15.80 -3.34
N THR A 265 -11.67 14.80 -3.40
CA THR A 265 -10.90 14.31 -2.24
C THR A 265 -9.41 14.63 -2.36
N ARG A 266 -8.90 14.67 -3.58
CA ARG A 266 -7.50 15.05 -3.85
C ARG A 266 -7.32 15.51 -5.30
N ILE A 267 -6.22 16.26 -5.49
CA ILE A 267 -5.67 16.58 -6.80
C ILE A 267 -4.37 15.82 -6.98
N ARG A 268 -4.16 15.25 -8.16
CA ARG A 268 -2.86 14.81 -8.65
C ARG A 268 -2.33 15.90 -9.59
N LEU A 269 -1.23 16.49 -9.19
CA LEU A 269 -0.57 17.53 -9.96
C LEU A 269 0.31 16.93 -11.05
N PRO A 270 0.50 17.60 -12.20
CA PRO A 270 1.46 17.18 -13.20
C PRO A 270 2.86 17.05 -12.59
N THR A 271 3.53 15.93 -12.82
CA THR A 271 4.88 15.64 -12.30
C THR A 271 5.94 15.57 -13.40
N HIS A 272 5.52 15.58 -14.66
CA HIS A 272 6.39 15.66 -15.85
C HIS A 272 5.56 16.17 -17.04
N PRO A 273 6.20 16.65 -18.12
CA PRO A 273 5.49 17.13 -19.30
C PRO A 273 4.55 16.06 -19.87
N GLY A 274 3.34 16.48 -20.26
CA GLY A 274 2.31 15.58 -20.79
C GLY A 274 1.44 14.87 -19.78
N THR A 275 1.71 15.00 -18.46
CA THR A 275 0.80 14.49 -17.43
C THR A 275 -0.35 15.46 -17.19
N PRO A 276 -1.60 14.97 -17.06
CA PRO A 276 -2.74 15.82 -16.79
C PRO A 276 -2.75 16.31 -15.34
N PHE A 277 -3.48 17.39 -15.13
CA PHE A 277 -4.03 17.76 -13.83
C PHE A 277 -5.25 16.90 -13.58
N GLU A 278 -5.21 16.04 -12.55
CA GLU A 278 -6.28 15.09 -12.29
C GLU A 278 -6.93 15.34 -10.93
N ILE A 279 -8.25 15.38 -10.90
CA ILE A 279 -9.02 15.49 -9.66
C ILE A 279 -9.71 14.16 -9.40
N ASP A 280 -9.34 13.51 -8.32
CA ASP A 280 -10.04 12.34 -7.81
C ASP A 280 -11.12 12.75 -6.81
N GLY A 281 -12.23 12.03 -6.80
CA GLY A 281 -13.31 12.28 -5.86
C GLY A 281 -14.30 11.16 -5.73
N VAL A 282 -15.24 11.36 -4.82
CA VAL A 282 -16.38 10.46 -4.63
C VAL A 282 -17.63 11.05 -5.29
N VAL A 283 -18.50 10.16 -5.78
CA VAL A 283 -19.79 10.54 -6.32
C VAL A 283 -20.87 9.95 -5.41
N PRO A 284 -21.72 10.77 -4.80
CA PRO A 284 -22.82 10.29 -3.96
C PRO A 284 -23.66 9.22 -4.70
N GLY A 285 -23.96 8.13 -4.02
CA GLY A 285 -24.69 6.99 -4.61
C GLY A 285 -23.86 6.03 -5.46
N HIS A 286 -22.58 6.36 -5.76
CA HIS A 286 -21.66 5.52 -6.53
C HIS A 286 -20.33 5.29 -5.79
N ALA A 287 -20.38 5.27 -4.47
CA ALA A 287 -19.19 4.96 -3.66
C ALA A 287 -18.77 3.50 -3.89
N LEU A 288 -17.61 3.33 -4.49
CA LEU A 288 -16.98 2.01 -4.61
C LEU A 288 -16.23 1.68 -3.31
N PRO A 289 -16.36 0.46 -2.80
CA PRO A 289 -15.60 0.04 -1.61
C PRO A 289 -14.08 0.08 -1.82
N TRP A 290 -13.63 0.23 -3.07
CA TRP A 290 -12.24 0.08 -3.48
C TRP A 290 -11.61 1.33 -4.10
N GLY A 291 -12.08 2.51 -3.80
CA GLY A 291 -11.35 3.70 -4.21
C GLY A 291 -12.20 4.89 -4.64
N PRO A 292 -11.58 5.95 -5.14
CA PRO A 292 -12.31 7.11 -5.62
C PRO A 292 -13.25 6.71 -6.76
N GLY A 293 -14.51 7.10 -6.64
CA GLY A 293 -15.56 6.70 -7.58
C GLY A 293 -15.40 7.28 -8.97
N ALA A 294 -14.73 8.46 -9.08
CA ALA A 294 -14.54 9.14 -10.36
C ALA A 294 -13.28 10.03 -10.33
N ALA A 295 -12.84 10.40 -11.52
CA ALA A 295 -11.77 11.37 -11.72
C ALA A 295 -12.02 12.21 -12.96
N VAL A 296 -11.59 13.47 -12.94
CA VAL A 296 -11.58 14.38 -14.08
C VAL A 296 -10.15 14.77 -14.40
N GLN A 297 -9.73 14.54 -15.64
CA GLN A 297 -8.44 14.96 -16.15
C GLN A 297 -8.56 16.21 -16.99
N VAL A 298 -7.74 17.21 -16.68
CA VAL A 298 -7.71 18.49 -17.36
C VAL A 298 -6.29 18.75 -17.86
N ASP A 299 -6.16 19.27 -19.06
CA ASP A 299 -4.88 19.71 -19.61
C ASP A 299 -4.38 20.93 -18.80
N PRO A 300 -3.21 20.82 -18.16
CA PRO A 300 -2.71 21.87 -17.26
C PRO A 300 -2.31 23.15 -17.99
N THR A 301 -2.13 23.10 -19.31
CA THR A 301 -1.71 24.25 -20.14
C THR A 301 -2.89 24.96 -20.76
N THR A 302 -3.80 24.19 -21.39
CA THR A 302 -4.94 24.77 -22.11
C THR A 302 -6.19 24.93 -21.24
N GLY A 303 -6.32 24.15 -20.16
CA GLY A 303 -7.53 24.07 -19.34
C GLY A 303 -8.62 23.20 -19.95
N ARG A 304 -8.35 22.47 -21.04
CA ARG A 304 -9.33 21.60 -21.70
C ARG A 304 -9.53 20.33 -20.88
N VAL A 305 -10.79 19.89 -20.72
CA VAL A 305 -11.11 18.58 -20.16
C VAL A 305 -10.65 17.49 -21.13
N LEU A 306 -9.77 16.61 -20.68
CA LEU A 306 -9.26 15.49 -21.45
C LEU A 306 -10.14 14.25 -21.29
N THR A 307 -10.51 13.93 -20.03
CA THR A 307 -11.25 12.71 -19.74
C THR A 307 -12.06 12.88 -18.45
N VAL A 308 -13.26 12.31 -18.44
CA VAL A 308 -14.05 12.08 -17.23
C VAL A 308 -14.12 10.57 -17.02
N ARG A 309 -13.46 10.08 -15.99
CA ARG A 309 -13.45 8.66 -15.64
C ARG A 309 -14.48 8.36 -14.56
N ARG A 310 -15.27 7.32 -14.78
CA ARG A 310 -16.17 6.74 -13.80
C ARG A 310 -15.71 5.31 -13.55
N ALA A 311 -15.25 5.00 -12.34
CA ALA A 311 -14.64 3.71 -12.04
C ALA A 311 -15.61 2.54 -12.28
N TRP A 312 -16.89 2.72 -12.03
CA TRP A 312 -17.92 1.70 -12.27
C TRP A 312 -18.26 1.47 -13.76
N GLN A 313 -17.81 2.35 -14.68
CA GLN A 313 -17.96 2.23 -16.12
C GLN A 313 -16.64 1.86 -16.82
N ALA A 314 -15.59 1.71 -16.07
CA ALA A 314 -14.29 1.38 -16.64
C ALA A 314 -14.28 -0.02 -17.27
N ALA A 315 -13.46 -0.23 -18.32
CA ALA A 315 -13.23 -1.53 -18.89
C ALA A 315 -12.58 -2.47 -17.84
N TRP A 316 -12.84 -3.77 -17.96
CA TRP A 316 -12.41 -4.75 -16.96
C TRP A 316 -10.89 -4.71 -16.61
N PRO A 317 -9.95 -4.45 -17.56
CA PRO A 317 -8.53 -4.36 -17.18
C PRO A 317 -8.25 -3.21 -16.22
N ALA A 318 -8.91 -2.05 -16.40
CA ALA A 318 -8.77 -0.91 -15.49
C ALA A 318 -9.45 -1.15 -14.14
N GLN A 319 -10.58 -1.88 -14.13
CA GLN A 319 -11.21 -2.31 -12.87
C GLN A 319 -10.32 -3.31 -12.12
N TRP A 320 -9.68 -4.24 -12.83
CA TRP A 320 -8.73 -5.19 -12.27
C TRP A 320 -7.57 -4.48 -11.59
N GLU A 321 -6.95 -3.53 -12.28
CA GLU A 321 -5.84 -2.73 -11.73
C GLU A 321 -6.28 -1.96 -10.48
N ALA A 322 -7.47 -1.34 -10.54
CA ALA A 322 -8.05 -0.61 -9.41
C ALA A 322 -8.34 -1.49 -8.18
N LEU A 323 -8.55 -2.79 -8.36
CA LEU A 323 -8.82 -3.73 -7.28
C LEU A 323 -7.56 -4.16 -6.51
N MET A 324 -6.37 -4.05 -7.09
CA MET A 324 -5.14 -4.59 -6.48
C MET A 324 -4.85 -3.96 -5.12
N ALA A 325 -4.89 -2.64 -5.02
CA ALA A 325 -4.64 -1.94 -3.76
C ALA A 325 -5.72 -2.23 -2.68
N PRO A 326 -7.04 -2.12 -2.96
CA PRO A 326 -8.08 -2.49 -2.01
C PRO A 326 -8.02 -3.93 -1.54
N LEU A 327 -7.70 -4.87 -2.43
CA LEU A 327 -7.51 -6.28 -2.08
C LEU A 327 -6.27 -6.50 -1.23
N HIS A 328 -5.20 -5.73 -1.45
CA HIS A 328 -4.00 -5.81 -0.62
C HIS A 328 -4.20 -5.20 0.76
N PHE A 329 -4.90 -4.06 0.85
CA PHE A 329 -5.10 -3.32 2.10
C PHE A 329 -6.33 -3.77 2.90
N GLY A 330 -7.19 -4.61 2.34
CA GLY A 330 -8.43 -5.07 2.98
C GLY A 330 -9.51 -3.99 3.08
N THR A 331 -9.43 -2.92 2.29
CA THR A 331 -10.37 -1.78 2.40
C THR A 331 -11.74 -2.06 1.77
N PHE A 332 -11.85 -3.10 0.96
CA PHE A 332 -13.09 -3.46 0.24
C PHE A 332 -14.24 -3.95 1.12
N GLY A 333 -13.97 -4.36 2.35
CA GLY A 333 -14.98 -4.95 3.26
C GLY A 333 -15.14 -4.19 4.58
N GLY A 334 -14.65 -2.96 4.67
CA GLY A 334 -14.75 -2.13 5.87
C GLY A 334 -13.96 -2.68 7.07
N TRP A 335 -14.34 -2.28 8.28
CA TRP A 335 -13.64 -2.63 9.51
C TRP A 335 -13.46 -4.14 9.76
N PRO A 336 -14.48 -5.00 9.59
CA PRO A 336 -14.32 -6.43 9.86
C PRO A 336 -13.25 -7.09 8.99
N VAL A 337 -13.21 -6.76 7.69
CA VAL A 337 -12.21 -7.29 6.78
C VAL A 337 -10.82 -6.76 7.13
N ARG A 338 -10.70 -5.48 7.50
CA ARG A 338 -9.42 -4.90 7.90
C ARG A 338 -8.87 -5.53 9.18
N VAL A 339 -9.70 -5.79 10.18
CA VAL A 339 -9.29 -6.55 11.38
C VAL A 339 -8.83 -7.96 11.02
N LEU A 340 -9.55 -8.64 10.11
CA LEU A 340 -9.13 -9.94 9.60
C LEU A 340 -7.76 -9.84 8.89
N TYR A 341 -7.50 -8.78 8.12
CA TYR A 341 -6.21 -8.55 7.46
C TYR A 341 -5.07 -8.32 8.45
N VAL A 342 -5.31 -7.64 9.56
CA VAL A 342 -4.32 -7.53 10.66
C VAL A 342 -3.96 -8.92 11.18
N VAL A 343 -4.95 -9.74 11.49
CA VAL A 343 -4.72 -11.10 12.01
C VAL A 343 -3.99 -11.96 10.99
N VAL A 344 -4.42 -11.93 9.72
CA VAL A 344 -3.79 -12.70 8.64
C VAL A 344 -2.37 -12.20 8.36
N GLY A 345 -2.13 -10.89 8.42
CA GLY A 345 -0.80 -10.30 8.26
C GLY A 345 0.24 -10.80 9.29
N LEU A 346 -0.21 -11.20 10.48
CA LEU A 346 0.66 -11.81 11.50
C LEU A 346 0.96 -13.30 11.24
N THR A 347 0.18 -13.96 10.39
CA THR A 347 0.30 -15.41 10.19
C THR A 347 1.60 -15.85 9.51
N PRO A 348 2.21 -15.14 8.52
CA PRO A 348 3.51 -15.51 7.98
C PRO A 348 4.60 -15.57 9.05
N GLY A 349 4.58 -14.61 9.99
CA GLY A 349 5.51 -14.60 11.12
C GLY A 349 5.34 -15.82 12.04
N LEU A 350 4.11 -16.13 12.42
CA LEU A 350 3.80 -17.30 13.24
C LEU A 350 4.19 -18.61 12.53
N LEU A 351 3.93 -18.70 11.21
CA LEU A 351 4.32 -19.84 10.38
C LEU A 351 5.85 -19.96 10.28
N ALA A 352 6.56 -18.85 10.16
CA ALA A 352 8.04 -18.85 10.17
C ALA A 352 8.59 -19.37 11.49
N LEU A 353 8.10 -18.86 12.62
CA LEU A 353 8.53 -19.29 13.96
C LEU A 353 8.26 -20.77 14.21
N THR A 354 7.03 -21.23 13.92
CA THR A 354 6.68 -22.64 14.10
C THR A 354 7.43 -23.55 13.12
N GLY A 355 7.62 -23.13 11.87
CA GLY A 355 8.40 -23.82 10.86
C GLY A 355 9.87 -23.97 11.27
N PHE A 356 10.49 -22.90 11.76
CA PHE A 356 11.85 -22.90 12.28
C PHE A 356 12.01 -23.86 13.48
N ALA A 357 11.09 -23.77 14.45
CA ALA A 357 11.10 -24.66 15.62
C ALA A 357 11.03 -26.15 15.23
N LEU A 358 10.20 -26.47 14.24
CA LEU A 358 10.07 -27.85 13.71
C LEU A 358 11.34 -28.30 12.97
N TRP A 359 11.96 -27.42 12.21
CA TRP A 359 13.19 -27.71 11.47
C TRP A 359 14.38 -27.90 12.42
N TYR A 360 14.58 -26.98 13.37
CA TYR A 360 15.67 -27.02 14.35
C TYR A 360 15.68 -28.34 15.13
N ARG A 361 14.52 -28.73 15.65
CA ARG A 361 14.39 -29.98 16.42
C ARG A 361 14.60 -31.25 15.60
N ARG A 362 14.27 -31.25 14.31
CA ARG A 362 14.60 -32.40 13.44
C ARG A 362 16.11 -32.56 13.28
N ARG A 363 16.87 -31.48 13.15
CA ARG A 363 18.32 -31.51 13.05
C ARG A 363 18.96 -31.93 14.38
N ALA A 364 18.50 -31.36 15.48
CA ALA A 364 19.03 -31.75 16.81
C ALA A 364 18.77 -33.23 17.17
N GLY A 365 17.64 -33.78 16.72
CA GLY A 365 17.36 -35.22 16.89
C GLY A 365 18.22 -36.12 15.99
N ALA A 366 18.51 -35.70 14.76
CA ALA A 366 19.37 -36.43 13.84
C ALA A 366 20.89 -36.39 14.24
N ALA A 367 21.29 -35.38 15.00
CA ALA A 367 22.66 -35.26 15.51
C ALA A 367 22.90 -36.07 16.80
N ARG A 368 21.84 -36.59 17.42
CA ARG A 368 21.89 -37.42 18.65
C ARG A 368 21.65 -38.90 18.39
N ALA A 369 21.25 -39.26 17.18
CA ALA A 369 21.09 -40.64 16.71
C ALA A 369 22.25 -41.08 15.82
#